data_06d810841dd56336e85a4d7b68a60674
#
_entry.id   06d810841dd56336e85a4d7b68a60674
#
_cell.length_a   1.000
_cell.length_b   1.000
_cell.length_c   1.000
_cell.angle_alpha   90.00
_cell.angle_beta   90.00
_cell.angle_gamma   90.00
#
_symmetry.space_group_name_H-M   'P 1'
#
loop_
_entity.id
_entity.type
_entity.pdbx_description
1 polymer ?
#
loop_
_entity_poly.entity_id
_entity_poly.type
_entity_poly.pdbx_seq_one_letter_code
_entity_poly.pdbx_strand_id
1 'polypeptide(L)'
;IPAGSAKLVGMWGDQNYLADSAVVDASGHLIYRRQKLLPPGYYTFLLPGMKNLVFLVDKDQRMTIRAKAADIVGTFQVEGSINTQLFYETIHYQSAQDPELLKVTADLNKAVPNSPEYTQAKQRQTELLEARKTYLDGIFKKYPNEFFTKFKIAGQNPDFVEFKKPNGDTDTIRQLIYYRDRFWDNVDFNDDRLLNTPVIGNKLKRYIKELTPQNPDSLIKVSDALIRKVIHNRQYFKYFTNWIALQYENTKTKVMDGEAVYVHIIKNFFTPELAWWEDPKNLPPLQKHVWEMEASLLGRKGPDVQASDANGQVRSIYEKTAPIIVVFMYSPDCEHCQKDALEIEAIYKRWKDRGVDFYGIAVSTTDAEWKKFIKEKGFTFTNVYDPSNRAIYAKYFVDITPELYVLNKDRTIIAKNLQASQLETIFEREMRKK
;
A
#
# COMPACT_ATOMS: atom_id res chain seq x y z
N ILE A 1 -0.45 -16.91 -34.06
CA ILE A 1 -0.95 -15.64 -33.46
C ILE A 1 -1.65 -14.89 -34.59
N PRO A 2 -2.89 -14.38 -34.40
CA PRO A 2 -3.57 -13.59 -35.42
C PRO A 2 -2.76 -12.33 -35.80
N ALA A 3 -2.88 -11.89 -37.05
CA ALA A 3 -2.33 -10.61 -37.47
C ALA A 3 -2.99 -9.46 -36.69
N GLY A 4 -2.22 -8.43 -36.36
CA GLY A 4 -2.75 -7.27 -35.63
C GLY A 4 -1.71 -6.50 -34.83
N SER A 5 -2.17 -5.52 -34.10
CA SER A 5 -1.30 -4.69 -33.27
C SER A 5 -0.82 -5.43 -32.03
N ALA A 6 0.49 -5.35 -31.77
CA ALA A 6 1.14 -5.78 -30.53
C ALA A 6 1.65 -4.56 -29.77
N LYS A 7 1.44 -4.55 -28.46
CA LYS A 7 1.90 -3.46 -27.59
C LYS A 7 3.11 -3.94 -26.79
N LEU A 8 4.20 -3.16 -26.84
CA LEU A 8 5.35 -3.38 -25.97
C LEU A 8 5.14 -2.61 -24.68
N VAL A 9 5.04 -3.35 -23.59
CA VAL A 9 4.85 -2.80 -22.24
C VAL A 9 6.12 -2.99 -21.44
N GLY A 10 6.64 -1.92 -20.89
CA GLY A 10 7.68 -1.90 -19.87
C GLY A 10 7.07 -1.60 -18.50
N MET A 11 7.89 -1.66 -17.46
CA MET A 11 7.46 -1.29 -16.12
C MET A 11 8.49 -0.42 -15.41
N TRP A 12 8.00 0.33 -14.43
CA TRP A 12 8.82 1.10 -13.50
C TRP A 12 8.18 1.04 -12.11
N GLY A 13 8.86 0.42 -11.16
CA GLY A 13 8.30 0.12 -9.86
C GLY A 13 7.12 -0.86 -9.95
N ASP A 14 5.91 -0.38 -9.61
CA ASP A 14 4.64 -1.13 -9.72
C ASP A 14 3.75 -0.63 -10.87
N GLN A 15 4.26 0.30 -11.70
CA GLN A 15 3.52 0.89 -12.81
C GLN A 15 3.96 0.31 -14.14
N ASN A 16 2.99 -0.06 -14.97
CA ASN A 16 3.22 -0.44 -16.36
C ASN A 16 3.07 0.78 -17.27
N TYR A 17 3.92 0.88 -18.28
CA TYR A 17 3.83 1.92 -19.30
C TYR A 17 3.94 1.33 -20.71
N LEU A 18 3.26 1.96 -21.65
CA LEU A 18 3.40 1.63 -23.07
C LEU A 18 4.77 2.15 -23.54
N ALA A 19 5.69 1.22 -23.80
CA ALA A 19 7.02 1.56 -24.30
C ALA A 19 7.01 1.81 -25.81
N ASP A 20 6.22 1.00 -26.56
CA ASP A 20 6.10 1.11 -28.01
C ASP A 20 4.98 0.18 -28.55
N SER A 21 4.83 0.13 -29.88
CA SER A 21 3.94 -0.82 -30.55
C SER A 21 4.59 -1.42 -31.78
N ALA A 22 4.13 -2.58 -32.18
CA ALA A 22 4.55 -3.31 -33.37
C ALA A 22 3.36 -3.99 -34.02
N VAL A 23 3.55 -4.60 -35.20
CA VAL A 23 2.50 -5.32 -35.93
C VAL A 23 2.92 -6.76 -36.11
N VAL A 24 2.02 -7.67 -35.77
CA VAL A 24 2.13 -9.09 -36.15
C VAL A 24 1.54 -9.23 -37.55
N ASP A 25 2.30 -9.75 -38.51
CA ASP A 25 1.85 -9.98 -39.87
C ASP A 25 0.93 -11.23 -40.00
N ALA A 26 0.42 -11.47 -41.22
CA ALA A 26 -0.45 -12.60 -41.50
C ALA A 26 0.23 -13.98 -41.31
N SER A 27 1.56 -14.02 -41.34
CA SER A 27 2.38 -15.22 -41.10
C SER A 27 2.70 -15.45 -39.62
N GLY A 28 2.26 -14.54 -38.75
CA GLY A 28 2.53 -14.58 -37.32
C GLY A 28 3.91 -14.06 -36.92
N HIS A 29 4.59 -13.35 -37.80
CA HIS A 29 5.88 -12.71 -37.50
C HIS A 29 5.66 -11.30 -36.94
N LEU A 30 6.52 -10.95 -35.97
CA LEU A 30 6.62 -9.60 -35.43
C LEU A 30 8.06 -9.14 -35.58
N ILE A 31 8.29 -8.05 -36.31
CA ILE A 31 9.60 -7.39 -36.39
C ILE A 31 9.49 -6.07 -35.65
N TYR A 32 10.30 -5.94 -34.59
CA TYR A 32 10.38 -4.74 -33.80
C TYR A 32 11.76 -4.09 -34.00
N ARG A 33 11.76 -2.83 -34.41
CA ARG A 33 13.00 -2.05 -34.62
C ARG A 33 12.80 -0.66 -34.04
N ARG A 34 13.83 -0.16 -33.36
CA ARG A 34 13.89 1.23 -32.91
C ARG A 34 15.31 1.78 -32.95
N GLN A 35 15.42 3.08 -33.03
CA GLN A 35 16.73 3.76 -33.07
C GLN A 35 17.36 3.87 -31.68
N LYS A 36 16.56 4.14 -30.65
CA LYS A 36 16.99 4.30 -29.27
C LYS A 36 16.82 2.99 -28.48
N LEU A 37 17.87 2.56 -27.78
CA LEU A 37 17.82 1.38 -26.93
C LEU A 37 16.72 1.50 -25.88
N LEU A 38 16.12 0.36 -25.53
CA LEU A 38 15.21 0.26 -24.38
C LEU A 38 16.01 0.36 -23.09
N PRO A 39 15.45 0.99 -22.03
CA PRO A 39 16.01 0.83 -20.68
C PRO A 39 16.09 -0.66 -20.31
N PRO A 40 17.18 -1.12 -19.68
CA PRO A 40 17.24 -2.49 -19.18
C PRO A 40 16.08 -2.79 -18.22
N GLY A 41 15.46 -3.95 -18.36
CA GLY A 41 14.29 -4.29 -17.54
C GLY A 41 13.50 -5.49 -18.04
N TYR A 42 12.32 -5.65 -17.46
CA TYR A 42 11.32 -6.67 -17.74
C TYR A 42 10.28 -6.10 -18.71
N TYR A 43 10.12 -6.75 -19.86
CA TYR A 43 9.20 -6.32 -20.91
C TYR A 43 8.21 -7.41 -21.28
N THR A 44 7.04 -6.96 -21.73
CA THR A 44 5.98 -7.85 -22.23
C THR A 44 5.44 -7.33 -23.56
N PHE A 45 5.46 -8.16 -24.60
CA PHE A 45 4.58 -7.95 -25.73
C PHE A 45 3.18 -8.47 -25.41
N LEU A 46 2.21 -7.56 -25.42
CA LEU A 46 0.79 -7.92 -25.45
C LEU A 46 0.41 -8.16 -26.90
N LEU A 47 0.32 -9.45 -27.24
CA LEU A 47 0.08 -9.92 -28.61
C LEU A 47 -1.41 -10.06 -28.91
N PRO A 48 -1.83 -10.01 -30.20
CA PRO A 48 -3.19 -10.33 -30.60
C PRO A 48 -3.66 -11.69 -30.06
N GLY A 49 -4.96 -11.80 -29.73
CA GLY A 49 -5.53 -13.01 -29.12
C GLY A 49 -5.22 -13.16 -27.63
N MET A 50 -4.93 -12.04 -26.92
CA MET A 50 -4.66 -11.99 -25.47
C MET A 50 -3.47 -12.87 -25.05
N LYS A 51 -2.43 -12.97 -25.87
CA LYS A 51 -1.21 -13.67 -25.55
C LYS A 51 -0.14 -12.70 -25.06
N ASN A 52 0.60 -13.11 -24.06
CA ASN A 52 1.69 -12.35 -23.47
C ASN A 52 3.02 -13.05 -23.76
N LEU A 53 3.99 -12.28 -24.21
CA LEU A 53 5.34 -12.75 -24.44
C LEU A 53 6.30 -11.88 -23.62
N VAL A 54 6.84 -12.49 -22.59
CA VAL A 54 7.76 -11.83 -21.64
C VAL A 54 9.20 -12.02 -22.07
N PHE A 55 10.05 -11.03 -21.88
CA PHE A 55 11.48 -11.12 -22.08
C PHE A 55 12.24 -10.08 -21.26
N LEU A 56 13.52 -10.35 -21.03
CA LEU A 56 14.41 -9.44 -20.32
C LEU A 56 15.29 -8.69 -21.31
N VAL A 57 15.39 -7.37 -21.12
CA VAL A 57 16.26 -6.49 -21.88
C VAL A 57 17.41 -6.04 -20.99
N ASP A 58 18.64 -6.16 -21.48
CA ASP A 58 19.83 -5.60 -20.86
C ASP A 58 20.76 -5.06 -21.97
N LYS A 59 22.01 -5.45 -21.99
CA LYS A 59 23.01 -5.02 -22.98
C LYS A 59 22.69 -5.54 -24.38
N ASP A 60 22.25 -6.81 -24.45
CA ASP A 60 21.93 -7.50 -25.71
C ASP A 60 20.47 -7.23 -26.09
N GLN A 61 20.27 -6.33 -27.07
CA GLN A 61 18.93 -5.92 -27.52
C GLN A 61 18.61 -6.41 -28.94
N ARG A 62 19.48 -7.24 -29.52
CA ARG A 62 19.23 -7.93 -30.80
C ARG A 62 18.95 -9.40 -30.51
N MET A 63 17.68 -9.76 -30.47
CA MET A 63 17.26 -11.12 -30.18
C MET A 63 16.23 -11.63 -31.17
N THR A 64 16.22 -12.93 -31.40
CA THR A 64 15.18 -13.63 -32.13
C THR A 64 14.46 -14.56 -31.18
N ILE A 65 13.13 -14.46 -31.11
CA ILE A 65 12.28 -15.30 -30.27
C ILE A 65 11.39 -16.16 -31.17
N ARG A 66 11.28 -17.45 -30.86
CA ARG A 66 10.39 -18.40 -31.53
C ARG A 66 9.54 -19.10 -30.46
N ALA A 67 8.23 -19.18 -30.68
CA ALA A 67 7.32 -19.91 -29.80
C ALA A 67 6.05 -20.30 -30.55
N LYS A 68 5.40 -21.40 -30.15
CA LYS A 68 4.08 -21.80 -30.65
C LYS A 68 2.99 -21.03 -29.91
N ALA A 69 2.03 -20.46 -30.62
CA ALA A 69 0.93 -19.67 -30.04
C ALA A 69 0.07 -20.47 -29.03
N ALA A 70 -0.03 -21.78 -29.19
CA ALA A 70 -0.78 -22.64 -28.29
C ALA A 70 -0.09 -22.82 -26.94
N ASP A 71 1.25 -22.81 -26.92
CA ASP A 71 2.08 -22.93 -25.72
C ASP A 71 3.35 -22.12 -25.88
N ILE A 72 3.22 -20.82 -25.57
CA ILE A 72 4.34 -19.87 -25.68
C ILE A 72 5.46 -20.24 -24.70
N VAL A 73 5.12 -20.57 -23.46
CA VAL A 73 6.10 -20.84 -22.41
C VAL A 73 6.85 -22.13 -22.68
N GLY A 74 6.16 -23.25 -22.90
CA GLY A 74 6.79 -24.55 -23.07
C GLY A 74 7.57 -24.72 -24.39
N THR A 75 7.28 -23.88 -25.40
CA THR A 75 7.94 -23.92 -26.70
C THR A 75 8.89 -22.76 -26.99
N PHE A 76 9.13 -21.92 -25.97
CA PHE A 76 9.94 -20.72 -26.11
C PHE A 76 11.40 -21.01 -26.43
N GLN A 77 11.92 -20.36 -27.45
CA GLN A 77 13.33 -20.39 -27.85
C GLN A 77 13.79 -18.95 -28.10
N VAL A 78 14.99 -18.63 -27.66
CA VAL A 78 15.60 -17.31 -27.87
C VAL A 78 17.06 -17.43 -28.29
N GLU A 79 17.45 -16.60 -29.23
CA GLU A 79 18.83 -16.40 -29.66
C GLU A 79 19.20 -14.91 -29.44
N GLY A 80 20.43 -14.63 -28.98
CA GLY A 80 20.94 -13.27 -28.82
C GLY A 80 20.57 -12.58 -27.50
N SER A 81 20.00 -13.29 -26.52
CA SER A 81 19.77 -12.76 -25.17
C SER A 81 19.96 -13.82 -24.10
N ILE A 82 21.10 -13.79 -23.43
CA ILE A 82 21.39 -14.71 -22.32
C ILE A 82 20.40 -14.52 -21.16
N ASN A 83 20.02 -13.28 -20.85
CA ASN A 83 19.11 -12.98 -19.74
C ASN A 83 17.71 -13.57 -19.97
N THR A 84 17.18 -13.47 -21.20
CA THR A 84 15.90 -14.08 -21.57
C THR A 84 16.00 -15.60 -21.62
N GLN A 85 17.11 -16.16 -22.09
CA GLN A 85 17.36 -17.59 -22.10
C GLN A 85 17.32 -18.16 -20.67
N LEU A 86 18.10 -17.62 -19.75
CA LEU A 86 18.13 -18.04 -18.34
C LEU A 86 16.76 -17.91 -17.66
N PHE A 87 15.99 -16.88 -18.02
CA PHE A 87 14.64 -16.70 -17.51
C PHE A 87 13.73 -17.88 -17.90
N TYR A 88 13.72 -18.29 -19.17
CA TYR A 88 12.89 -19.40 -19.62
C TYR A 88 13.43 -20.78 -19.23
N GLU A 89 14.75 -20.97 -19.19
CA GLU A 89 15.34 -22.19 -18.63
C GLU A 89 14.88 -22.41 -17.17
N THR A 90 14.83 -21.34 -16.39
CA THR A 90 14.34 -21.40 -15.01
C THR A 90 12.85 -21.72 -14.96
N ILE A 91 12.04 -21.11 -15.82
CA ILE A 91 10.60 -21.41 -15.90
C ILE A 91 10.38 -22.87 -16.28
N HIS A 92 11.07 -23.37 -17.30
CA HIS A 92 10.95 -24.78 -17.73
C HIS A 92 11.33 -25.76 -16.61
N TYR A 93 12.44 -25.48 -15.89
CA TYR A 93 12.84 -26.30 -14.76
C TYR A 93 11.78 -26.32 -13.64
N GLN A 94 11.22 -25.17 -13.31
CA GLN A 94 10.18 -25.06 -12.29
C GLN A 94 8.85 -25.70 -12.73
N SER A 95 8.41 -25.43 -13.96
CA SER A 95 7.16 -25.98 -14.50
C SER A 95 7.16 -27.50 -14.56
N ALA A 96 8.30 -28.15 -14.78
CA ALA A 96 8.42 -29.60 -14.71
C ALA A 96 8.14 -30.17 -13.31
N GLN A 97 8.38 -29.39 -12.26
CA GLN A 97 8.16 -29.81 -10.87
C GLN A 97 6.83 -29.32 -10.31
N ASP A 98 6.17 -28.33 -10.93
CA ASP A 98 4.93 -27.71 -10.42
C ASP A 98 3.81 -28.72 -10.13
N PRO A 99 3.51 -29.72 -10.98
CA PRO A 99 2.45 -30.69 -10.71
C PRO A 99 2.69 -31.47 -9.40
N GLU A 100 3.93 -31.90 -9.16
CA GLU A 100 4.30 -32.61 -7.95
C GLU A 100 4.26 -31.72 -6.73
N LEU A 101 4.81 -30.49 -6.82
CA LEU A 101 4.79 -29.52 -5.72
C LEU A 101 3.37 -29.13 -5.33
N LEU A 102 2.47 -28.92 -6.29
CA LEU A 102 1.06 -28.66 -6.04
C LEU A 102 0.37 -29.82 -5.31
N LYS A 103 0.62 -31.06 -5.76
CA LYS A 103 0.07 -32.26 -5.12
C LYS A 103 0.56 -32.37 -3.67
N VAL A 104 1.86 -32.30 -3.46
CA VAL A 104 2.48 -32.42 -2.13
C VAL A 104 2.00 -31.32 -1.20
N THR A 105 1.83 -30.11 -1.70
CA THR A 105 1.30 -28.97 -0.90
C THR A 105 -0.18 -29.21 -0.53
N ALA A 106 -0.99 -29.75 -1.42
CA ALA A 106 -2.37 -30.11 -1.13
C ALA A 106 -2.47 -31.24 -0.10
N ASP A 107 -1.60 -32.25 -0.20
CA ASP A 107 -1.51 -33.37 0.76
C ASP A 107 -1.10 -32.85 2.15
N LEU A 108 -0.12 -31.96 2.22
CA LEU A 108 0.34 -31.33 3.45
C LEU A 108 -0.79 -30.54 4.15
N ASN A 109 -1.60 -29.78 3.39
CA ASN A 109 -2.72 -29.01 3.92
C ASN A 109 -3.89 -29.87 4.45
N LYS A 110 -3.99 -31.12 3.99
CA LYS A 110 -5.02 -32.07 4.43
C LYS A 110 -4.55 -32.95 5.59
N ALA A 111 -3.25 -33.15 5.73
CA ALA A 111 -2.71 -34.04 6.75
C ALA A 111 -2.82 -33.44 8.15
N VAL A 112 -3.02 -34.31 9.14
CA VAL A 112 -3.03 -33.90 10.55
C VAL A 112 -1.59 -33.51 10.94
N PRO A 113 -1.39 -32.34 11.55
CA PRO A 113 -0.06 -31.91 12.00
C PRO A 113 0.67 -32.99 12.82
N ASN A 114 1.93 -33.24 12.49
CA ASN A 114 2.80 -34.25 13.12
C ASN A 114 2.41 -35.72 12.84
N SER A 115 1.47 -36.01 11.94
CA SER A 115 1.23 -37.39 11.48
C SER A 115 2.36 -37.86 10.56
N PRO A 116 2.50 -39.17 10.33
CA PRO A 116 3.46 -39.71 9.35
C PRO A 116 3.25 -39.09 7.95
N GLU A 117 2.00 -38.96 7.51
CA GLU A 117 1.63 -38.39 6.22
C GLU A 117 2.05 -36.90 6.13
N TYR A 118 1.84 -36.14 7.21
CA TYR A 118 2.30 -34.73 7.30
C TYR A 118 3.82 -34.66 7.18
N THR A 119 4.53 -35.51 7.91
CA THR A 119 6.00 -35.53 7.92
C THR A 119 6.56 -35.88 6.55
N GLN A 120 6.00 -36.89 5.90
CA GLN A 120 6.42 -37.33 4.54
C GLN A 120 6.15 -36.20 3.51
N ALA A 121 4.96 -35.62 3.51
CA ALA A 121 4.63 -34.52 2.61
C ALA A 121 5.52 -33.28 2.85
N LYS A 122 5.80 -32.97 4.11
CA LYS A 122 6.69 -31.86 4.48
C LYS A 122 8.13 -32.09 4.01
N GLN A 123 8.65 -33.29 4.19
CA GLN A 123 9.97 -33.67 3.70
C GLN A 123 10.04 -33.54 2.17
N ARG A 124 9.06 -34.10 1.45
CA ARG A 124 9.03 -34.04 -0.01
C ARG A 124 8.92 -32.63 -0.54
N GLN A 125 8.09 -31.77 0.10
CA GLN A 125 8.02 -30.35 -0.23
C GLN A 125 9.38 -29.67 -0.08
N THR A 126 10.06 -29.94 1.02
CA THR A 126 11.39 -29.38 1.31
C THR A 126 12.41 -29.79 0.23
N GLU A 127 12.46 -31.08 -0.12
CA GLU A 127 13.36 -31.59 -1.18
C GLU A 127 13.14 -30.88 -2.52
N LEU A 128 11.87 -30.69 -2.94
CA LEU A 128 11.54 -29.99 -4.20
C LEU A 128 11.98 -28.52 -4.17
N LEU A 129 11.75 -27.82 -3.04
CA LEU A 129 12.16 -26.43 -2.89
C LEU A 129 13.68 -26.26 -2.83
N GLU A 130 14.39 -27.18 -2.17
CA GLU A 130 15.86 -27.19 -2.14
C GLU A 130 16.45 -27.51 -3.51
N ALA A 131 15.85 -28.40 -4.28
CA ALA A 131 16.26 -28.66 -5.66
C ALA A 131 16.14 -27.40 -6.54
N ARG A 132 15.05 -26.63 -6.41
CA ARG A 132 14.87 -25.34 -7.10
C ARG A 132 15.93 -24.30 -6.67
N LYS A 133 16.20 -24.22 -5.38
CA LYS A 133 17.25 -23.33 -4.84
C LYS A 133 18.61 -23.70 -5.41
N THR A 134 18.98 -24.98 -5.33
CA THR A 134 20.27 -25.51 -5.85
C THR A 134 20.43 -25.22 -7.35
N TYR A 135 19.38 -25.41 -8.13
CA TYR A 135 19.40 -25.10 -9.56
C TYR A 135 19.67 -23.61 -9.82
N LEU A 136 18.96 -22.71 -9.11
CA LEU A 136 19.18 -21.27 -9.22
C LEU A 136 20.58 -20.87 -8.76
N ASP A 137 21.07 -21.42 -7.65
CA ASP A 137 22.41 -21.15 -7.13
C ASP A 137 23.50 -21.56 -8.12
N GLY A 138 23.28 -22.64 -8.89
CA GLY A 138 24.13 -23.06 -10.00
C GLY A 138 24.19 -22.00 -11.10
N ILE A 139 23.04 -21.44 -11.50
CA ILE A 139 22.96 -20.34 -12.47
C ILE A 139 23.67 -19.10 -11.93
N PHE A 140 23.43 -18.72 -10.68
CA PHE A 140 24.03 -17.52 -10.07
C PHE A 140 25.55 -17.60 -10.02
N LYS A 141 26.10 -18.75 -9.71
CA LYS A 141 27.56 -18.99 -9.72
C LYS A 141 28.13 -18.90 -11.13
N LYS A 142 27.42 -19.42 -12.14
CA LYS A 142 27.88 -19.44 -13.52
C LYS A 142 27.75 -18.06 -14.20
N TYR A 143 26.71 -17.30 -13.85
CA TYR A 143 26.35 -16.04 -14.49
C TYR A 143 26.17 -14.89 -13.46
N PRO A 144 27.16 -14.57 -12.59
CA PRO A 144 26.96 -13.67 -11.43
C PRO A 144 26.67 -12.22 -11.83
N ASN A 145 27.08 -11.79 -13.02
CA ASN A 145 26.95 -10.41 -13.49
C ASN A 145 25.77 -10.18 -14.43
N GLU A 146 25.06 -11.23 -14.80
CA GLU A 146 23.90 -11.11 -15.69
C GLU A 146 22.71 -10.46 -14.98
N PHE A 147 21.94 -9.69 -15.73
CA PHE A 147 20.76 -9.00 -15.18
C PHE A 147 19.74 -9.99 -14.61
N PHE A 148 19.53 -11.15 -15.28
CA PHE A 148 18.69 -12.22 -14.76
C PHE A 148 19.09 -12.62 -13.34
N THR A 149 20.37 -12.82 -13.09
CA THR A 149 20.89 -13.19 -11.75
C THR A 149 20.59 -12.12 -10.72
N LYS A 150 20.89 -10.84 -11.02
CA LYS A 150 20.59 -9.71 -10.13
C LYS A 150 19.09 -9.62 -9.83
N PHE A 151 18.26 -9.74 -10.86
CA PHE A 151 16.80 -9.76 -10.76
C PHE A 151 16.28 -10.88 -9.87
N LYS A 152 16.76 -12.10 -10.06
CA LYS A 152 16.32 -13.27 -9.29
C LYS A 152 16.81 -13.23 -7.84
N ILE A 153 18.04 -12.82 -7.59
CA ILE A 153 18.58 -12.64 -6.23
C ILE A 153 17.78 -11.57 -5.49
N ALA A 154 17.54 -10.41 -6.11
CA ALA A 154 16.75 -9.34 -5.51
C ALA A 154 15.31 -9.80 -5.13
N GLY A 155 14.75 -10.75 -5.88
CA GLY A 155 13.42 -11.33 -5.60
C GLY A 155 13.41 -12.35 -4.46
N GLN A 156 14.55 -12.85 -4.01
CA GLN A 156 14.61 -13.80 -2.91
C GLN A 156 14.15 -13.17 -1.60
N ASN A 157 13.44 -13.98 -0.80
CA ASN A 157 13.06 -13.64 0.56
C ASN A 157 14.12 -14.15 1.55
N PRO A 158 14.19 -13.59 2.76
CA PRO A 158 15.00 -14.18 3.83
C PRO A 158 14.58 -15.60 4.14
N ASP A 159 15.53 -16.41 4.57
CA ASP A 159 15.23 -17.76 5.07
C ASP A 159 14.36 -17.66 6.34
N PHE A 160 13.45 -18.62 6.47
CA PHE A 160 12.63 -18.74 7.66
C PHE A 160 13.45 -19.31 8.82
N VAL A 161 13.47 -18.58 9.94
CA VAL A 161 14.15 -19.01 11.17
C VAL A 161 13.12 -19.12 12.28
N GLU A 162 13.02 -20.29 12.90
CA GLU A 162 12.15 -20.49 14.05
C GLU A 162 12.81 -20.02 15.34
N PHE A 163 12.10 -19.19 16.10
CA PHE A 163 12.49 -18.76 17.44
C PHE A 163 11.49 -19.32 18.45
N LYS A 164 11.99 -19.76 19.63
CA LYS A 164 11.16 -20.23 20.73
C LYS A 164 11.24 -19.25 21.90
N LYS A 165 10.11 -19.09 22.59
CA LYS A 165 10.03 -18.42 23.90
C LYS A 165 10.54 -19.35 25.00
N PRO A 166 10.84 -18.86 26.20
CA PRO A 166 11.28 -19.69 27.34
C PRO A 166 10.29 -20.81 27.73
N ASN A 167 9.00 -20.61 27.46
CA ASN A 167 7.95 -21.61 27.71
C ASN A 167 7.79 -22.65 26.60
N GLY A 168 8.66 -22.63 25.56
CA GLY A 168 8.62 -23.55 24.42
C GLY A 168 7.72 -23.14 23.26
N ASP A 169 6.86 -22.11 23.42
CA ASP A 169 6.02 -21.60 22.37
C ASP A 169 6.83 -20.92 21.25
N THR A 170 6.28 -20.86 20.06
CA THR A 170 6.88 -20.12 18.95
C THR A 170 6.86 -18.61 19.22
N ASP A 171 8.01 -17.95 19.08
CA ASP A 171 8.15 -16.49 19.18
C ASP A 171 7.92 -15.84 17.81
N THR A 172 6.66 -15.71 17.44
CA THR A 172 6.25 -15.13 16.14
C THR A 172 6.65 -13.67 15.97
N ILE A 173 6.75 -12.92 17.07
CA ILE A 173 7.18 -11.51 17.05
C ILE A 173 8.66 -11.43 16.66
N ARG A 174 9.50 -12.22 17.30
CA ARG A 174 10.94 -12.29 16.99
C ARG A 174 11.19 -12.79 15.58
N GLN A 175 10.40 -13.78 15.11
CA GLN A 175 10.45 -14.27 13.73
C GLN A 175 10.13 -13.16 12.71
N LEU A 176 9.06 -12.40 12.96
CA LEU A 176 8.66 -11.30 12.07
C LEU A 176 9.72 -10.19 12.02
N ILE A 177 10.26 -9.80 13.19
CA ILE A 177 11.32 -8.79 13.27
C ILE A 177 12.56 -9.27 12.49
N TYR A 178 13.03 -10.50 12.75
CA TYR A 178 14.17 -11.09 12.06
C TYR A 178 14.00 -11.10 10.54
N TYR A 179 12.83 -11.55 10.06
CA TYR A 179 12.50 -11.63 8.65
C TYR A 179 12.45 -10.23 8.02
N ARG A 180 11.80 -9.28 8.67
CA ARG A 180 11.68 -7.90 8.20
C ARG A 180 13.03 -7.19 8.11
N ASP A 181 13.88 -7.37 9.12
CA ASP A 181 15.19 -6.70 9.16
C ASP A 181 16.10 -7.15 8.01
N ARG A 182 15.91 -8.40 7.52
CA ARG A 182 16.68 -9.00 6.40
C ARG A 182 15.98 -8.94 5.05
N PHE A 183 14.79 -8.38 5.00
CA PHE A 183 13.95 -8.43 3.80
C PHE A 183 14.58 -7.79 2.56
N TRP A 184 15.47 -6.85 2.77
CA TRP A 184 16.17 -6.10 1.72
C TRP A 184 17.63 -6.53 1.51
N ASP A 185 18.15 -7.55 2.21
CA ASP A 185 19.57 -7.91 2.15
C ASP A 185 20.01 -8.36 0.75
N ASN A 186 19.11 -8.96 -0.02
CA ASN A 186 19.37 -9.43 -1.37
C ASN A 186 19.17 -8.36 -2.46
N VAL A 187 18.85 -7.11 -2.10
CA VAL A 187 18.59 -6.03 -3.05
C VAL A 187 19.78 -5.09 -3.12
N ASP A 188 20.41 -5.01 -4.30
CA ASP A 188 21.40 -3.98 -4.59
C ASP A 188 20.71 -2.68 -5.00
N PHE A 189 20.63 -1.73 -4.08
CA PHE A 189 20.03 -0.41 -4.33
C PHE A 189 20.90 0.50 -5.22
N ASN A 190 22.02 0.04 -5.74
CA ASN A 190 22.78 0.74 -6.78
C ASN A 190 22.41 0.27 -8.19
N ASP A 191 21.64 -0.78 -8.33
CA ASP A 191 21.19 -1.31 -9.62
C ASP A 191 19.80 -0.80 -9.99
N ASP A 192 19.73 0.32 -10.72
CA ASP A 192 18.48 0.95 -11.17
C ASP A 192 17.63 0.04 -12.08
N ARG A 193 18.23 -0.97 -12.73
CA ARG A 193 17.52 -1.90 -13.61
C ARG A 193 16.44 -2.68 -12.86
N LEU A 194 16.64 -2.92 -11.55
CA LEU A 194 15.69 -3.62 -10.71
C LEU A 194 14.36 -2.85 -10.55
N LEU A 195 14.36 -1.53 -10.64
CA LEU A 195 13.13 -0.71 -10.68
C LEU A 195 12.30 -0.96 -11.94
N ASN A 196 12.93 -1.43 -13.02
CA ASN A 196 12.25 -1.81 -14.25
C ASN A 196 11.81 -3.29 -14.22
N THR A 197 11.60 -3.86 -13.03
CA THR A 197 11.15 -5.24 -12.80
C THR A 197 10.04 -5.25 -11.75
N PRO A 198 9.22 -6.33 -11.68
CA PRO A 198 8.17 -6.44 -10.65
C PRO A 198 8.71 -6.59 -9.22
N VAL A 199 10.02 -6.85 -9.05
CA VAL A 199 10.60 -7.20 -7.73
C VAL A 199 10.48 -6.06 -6.74
N ILE A 200 10.94 -4.87 -7.11
CA ILE A 200 11.04 -3.75 -6.17
C ILE A 200 9.66 -3.28 -5.73
N GLY A 201 8.72 -3.11 -6.67
CA GLY A 201 7.35 -2.72 -6.35
C GLY A 201 6.65 -3.74 -5.44
N ASN A 202 6.78 -5.03 -5.75
CA ASN A 202 6.19 -6.11 -4.94
C ASN A 202 6.82 -6.17 -3.54
N LYS A 203 8.15 -6.06 -3.44
CA LYS A 203 8.84 -6.04 -2.14
C LYS A 203 8.44 -4.82 -1.32
N LEU A 204 8.37 -3.63 -1.93
CA LEU A 204 7.97 -2.41 -1.23
C LEU A 204 6.54 -2.53 -0.69
N LYS A 205 5.61 -2.97 -1.54
CA LYS A 205 4.22 -3.21 -1.12
C LYS A 205 4.14 -4.19 0.04
N ARG A 206 4.81 -5.33 -0.06
CA ARG A 206 4.81 -6.35 1.00
C ARG A 206 5.44 -5.83 2.30
N TYR A 207 6.58 -5.14 2.20
CA TYR A 207 7.29 -4.60 3.36
C TYR A 207 6.45 -3.60 4.14
N ILE A 208 5.82 -2.65 3.45
CA ILE A 208 5.02 -1.59 4.07
C ILE A 208 3.63 -2.10 4.50
N LYS A 209 2.93 -2.90 3.67
CA LYS A 209 1.53 -3.27 3.93
C LYS A 209 1.35 -4.54 4.76
N GLU A 210 2.29 -5.49 4.67
CA GLU A 210 2.13 -6.82 5.26
C GLU A 210 3.11 -7.07 6.42
N LEU A 211 4.36 -6.61 6.30
CA LEU A 211 5.41 -6.86 7.30
C LEU A 211 5.54 -5.76 8.36
N THR A 212 4.89 -4.61 8.14
CA THR A 212 4.89 -3.49 9.08
C THR A 212 3.56 -3.40 9.81
N PRO A 213 3.53 -3.26 11.15
CA PRO A 213 2.30 -3.00 11.88
C PRO A 213 1.59 -1.76 11.33
N GLN A 214 0.28 -1.89 11.06
CA GLN A 214 -0.52 -0.86 10.40
C GLN A 214 -1.00 0.21 11.41
N ASN A 215 -0.05 0.92 11.98
CA ASN A 215 -0.26 2.12 12.81
C ASN A 215 0.74 3.20 12.44
N PRO A 216 0.41 4.49 12.60
CA PRO A 216 1.25 5.60 12.14
C PRO A 216 2.71 5.55 12.64
N ASP A 217 2.93 5.29 13.91
CA ASP A 217 4.28 5.29 14.50
C ASP A 217 5.19 4.24 13.87
N SER A 218 4.67 3.01 13.71
CA SER A 218 5.42 1.92 13.08
C SER A 218 5.68 2.19 11.60
N LEU A 219 4.67 2.70 10.89
CA LEU A 219 4.77 3.04 9.48
C LEU A 219 5.73 4.19 9.23
N ILE A 220 5.68 5.25 10.03
CA ILE A 220 6.62 6.38 9.97
C ILE A 220 8.05 5.90 10.20
N LYS A 221 8.28 5.16 11.29
CA LYS A 221 9.62 4.65 11.64
C LYS A 221 10.22 3.80 10.52
N VAL A 222 9.43 2.87 9.98
CA VAL A 222 9.90 1.94 8.94
C VAL A 222 10.10 2.65 7.61
N SER A 223 9.17 3.53 7.23
CA SER A 223 9.25 4.30 5.99
C SER A 223 10.43 5.27 5.99
N ASP A 224 10.63 6.01 7.07
CA ASP A 224 11.76 6.94 7.24
C ASP A 224 13.10 6.20 7.11
N ALA A 225 13.25 5.08 7.83
CA ALA A 225 14.46 4.27 7.77
C ALA A 225 14.73 3.72 6.36
N LEU A 226 13.69 3.25 5.66
CA LEU A 226 13.83 2.71 4.31
C LEU A 226 14.16 3.79 3.28
N ILE A 227 13.50 4.95 3.35
CA ILE A 227 13.76 6.08 2.43
C ILE A 227 15.20 6.58 2.63
N ARG A 228 15.67 6.73 3.88
CA ARG A 228 17.05 7.12 4.17
C ARG A 228 18.07 6.09 3.70
N LYS A 229 17.74 4.81 3.75
CA LYS A 229 18.62 3.73 3.24
C LYS A 229 18.89 3.90 1.73
N VAL A 230 17.95 4.42 0.97
CA VAL A 230 18.06 4.57 -0.49
C VAL A 230 18.34 6.01 -0.96
N ILE A 231 18.54 6.95 -0.06
CA ILE A 231 18.70 8.39 -0.39
C ILE A 231 19.90 8.67 -1.33
N HIS A 232 20.91 7.80 -1.30
CA HIS A 232 22.08 7.89 -2.17
C HIS A 232 21.78 7.56 -3.64
N ASN A 233 20.72 6.80 -3.92
CA ASN A 233 20.25 6.48 -5.27
C ASN A 233 18.99 7.29 -5.59
N ARG A 234 19.10 8.23 -6.53
CA ARG A 234 18.04 9.17 -6.90
C ARG A 234 16.76 8.48 -7.38
N GLN A 235 16.87 7.36 -8.12
CA GLN A 235 15.70 6.67 -8.69
C GLN A 235 14.94 5.91 -7.62
N TYR A 236 15.63 5.17 -6.75
CA TYR A 236 15.01 4.48 -5.61
C TYR A 236 14.42 5.47 -4.62
N PHE A 237 15.16 6.55 -4.31
CA PHE A 237 14.67 7.59 -3.40
C PHE A 237 13.39 8.22 -3.91
N LYS A 238 13.34 8.64 -5.19
CA LYS A 238 12.12 9.15 -5.81
C LYS A 238 10.99 8.14 -5.73
N TYR A 239 11.23 6.89 -6.14
CA TYR A 239 10.19 5.87 -6.20
C TYR A 239 9.61 5.55 -4.82
N PHE A 240 10.47 5.27 -3.83
CA PHE A 240 10.02 4.90 -2.49
C PHE A 240 9.28 6.03 -1.80
N THR A 241 9.81 7.25 -1.88
CA THR A 241 9.20 8.44 -1.26
C THR A 241 7.82 8.70 -1.83
N ASN A 242 7.69 8.74 -3.16
CA ASN A 242 6.40 8.98 -3.82
C ASN A 242 5.41 7.83 -3.55
N TRP A 243 5.86 6.58 -3.69
CA TRP A 243 4.99 5.43 -3.51
C TRP A 243 4.41 5.37 -2.09
N ILE A 244 5.27 5.56 -1.06
CA ILE A 244 4.81 5.54 0.33
C ILE A 244 3.88 6.71 0.62
N ALA A 245 4.22 7.94 0.21
CA ALA A 245 3.34 9.09 0.39
C ALA A 245 1.94 8.83 -0.18
N LEU A 246 1.85 8.38 -1.44
CA LEU A 246 0.58 8.10 -2.11
C LEU A 246 -0.26 7.00 -1.45
N GLN A 247 0.37 6.03 -0.73
CA GLN A 247 -0.38 4.99 -0.02
C GLN A 247 -1.12 5.51 1.20
N TYR A 248 -0.67 6.64 1.77
CA TYR A 248 -1.17 7.21 3.01
C TYR A 248 -1.78 8.61 2.84
N GLU A 249 -1.96 9.05 1.60
CA GLU A 249 -2.82 10.19 1.28
C GLU A 249 -4.23 9.96 1.85
N ASN A 250 -4.83 10.98 2.44
CA ASN A 250 -6.07 10.87 3.23
C ASN A 250 -7.19 10.09 2.53
N THR A 251 -7.41 10.35 1.24
CA THR A 251 -8.46 9.67 0.45
C THR A 251 -8.18 8.20 0.12
N LYS A 252 -6.97 7.71 0.36
CA LYS A 252 -6.53 6.35 -0.07
C LYS A 252 -6.26 5.39 1.09
N THR A 253 -6.04 5.91 2.29
CA THR A 253 -5.72 5.07 3.44
C THR A 253 -6.96 4.69 4.24
N LYS A 254 -6.95 3.45 4.76
CA LYS A 254 -7.92 2.96 5.76
C LYS A 254 -7.29 2.79 7.14
N VAL A 255 -6.03 3.16 7.27
CA VAL A 255 -5.31 3.13 8.55
C VAL A 255 -5.75 4.36 9.34
N MET A 256 -6.16 4.16 10.60
CA MET A 256 -6.51 5.27 11.49
C MET A 256 -5.32 6.25 11.58
N ASP A 257 -5.56 7.52 11.28
CA ASP A 257 -4.53 8.56 11.20
C ASP A 257 -3.39 8.23 10.23
N GLY A 258 -3.69 7.48 9.15
CA GLY A 258 -2.69 7.10 8.15
C GLY A 258 -2.04 8.31 7.48
N GLU A 259 -2.75 9.42 7.40
CA GLU A 259 -2.22 10.68 6.88
C GLU A 259 -1.04 11.25 7.70
N ALA A 260 -0.84 10.81 8.95
CA ALA A 260 0.38 11.16 9.70
C ALA A 260 1.65 10.65 8.99
N VAL A 261 1.56 9.51 8.29
CA VAL A 261 2.65 8.99 7.45
C VAL A 261 2.88 9.91 6.26
N TYR A 262 1.81 10.31 5.57
CA TYR A 262 1.87 11.26 4.46
C TYR A 262 2.50 12.58 4.89
N VAL A 263 1.99 13.17 5.98
CA VAL A 263 2.53 14.42 6.56
C VAL A 263 4.02 14.28 6.87
N HIS A 264 4.42 13.20 7.51
CA HIS A 264 5.83 12.93 7.82
C HIS A 264 6.71 12.86 6.56
N ILE A 265 6.27 12.12 5.56
CA ILE A 265 7.04 11.93 4.32
C ILE A 265 7.15 13.24 3.55
N ILE A 266 6.05 13.96 3.35
CA ILE A 266 6.08 15.24 2.62
C ILE A 266 6.95 16.25 3.36
N LYS A 267 6.77 16.41 4.67
CA LYS A 267 7.49 17.38 5.49
C LYS A 267 9.01 17.17 5.46
N ASN A 268 9.47 15.92 5.45
CA ASN A 268 10.88 15.59 5.59
C ASN A 268 11.60 15.31 4.27
N PHE A 269 10.90 14.93 3.21
CA PHE A 269 11.53 14.47 1.96
C PHE A 269 11.10 15.25 0.71
N PHE A 270 9.98 16.02 0.75
CA PHE A 270 9.59 16.91 -0.34
C PHE A 270 10.11 18.33 -0.08
N THR A 271 11.42 18.43 0.04
CA THR A 271 12.13 19.72 0.20
C THR A 271 12.84 20.13 -1.08
N PRO A 272 13.19 21.42 -1.26
CA PRO A 272 13.92 21.88 -2.46
C PRO A 272 15.22 21.11 -2.71
N GLU A 273 15.89 20.65 -1.64
CA GLU A 273 17.18 19.93 -1.74
C GLU A 273 17.00 18.47 -2.15
N LEU A 274 15.90 17.84 -1.75
CA LEU A 274 15.68 16.40 -1.91
C LEU A 274 14.74 16.05 -3.07
N ALA A 275 13.65 16.80 -3.25
CA ALA A 275 12.60 16.49 -4.22
C ALA A 275 12.91 17.05 -5.62
N TRP A 276 14.04 16.70 -6.17
CA TRP A 276 14.54 17.18 -7.47
C TRP A 276 13.62 16.89 -8.67
N TRP A 277 12.66 16.01 -8.51
CA TRP A 277 11.67 15.62 -9.54
C TRP A 277 10.41 16.49 -9.53
N GLU A 278 10.22 17.30 -8.48
CA GLU A 278 9.07 18.21 -8.36
C GLU A 278 9.40 19.59 -8.93
N ASP A 279 8.39 20.26 -9.46
CA ASP A 279 8.52 21.69 -9.77
C ASP A 279 8.69 22.44 -8.44
N PRO A 280 9.74 23.25 -8.29
CA PRO A 280 9.98 24.04 -7.08
C PRO A 280 8.78 24.92 -6.65
N LYS A 281 7.90 25.29 -7.59
CA LYS A 281 6.68 26.07 -7.31
C LYS A 281 5.61 25.26 -6.58
N ASN A 282 5.62 23.92 -6.71
CA ASN A 282 4.65 23.04 -6.07
C ASN A 282 5.03 22.73 -4.61
N LEU A 283 6.29 22.86 -4.24
CA LEU A 283 6.76 22.48 -2.90
C LEU A 283 6.19 23.38 -1.80
N PRO A 284 6.18 24.73 -1.89
CA PRO A 284 5.64 25.58 -0.82
C PRO A 284 4.15 25.32 -0.54
N PRO A 285 3.24 25.24 -1.54
CA PRO A 285 1.84 24.88 -1.30
C PRO A 285 1.69 23.51 -0.64
N LEU A 286 2.48 22.50 -1.09
CA LEU A 286 2.45 21.15 -0.54
C LEU A 286 2.91 21.14 0.93
N GLN A 287 4.00 21.83 1.26
CA GLN A 287 4.50 21.96 2.63
C GLN A 287 3.50 22.71 3.54
N LYS A 288 2.85 23.76 3.01
CA LYS A 288 1.79 24.45 3.73
C LYS A 288 0.62 23.52 4.03
N HIS A 289 0.17 22.76 3.04
CA HIS A 289 -0.96 21.83 3.20
C HIS A 289 -0.69 20.79 4.30
N VAL A 290 0.49 20.14 4.31
CA VAL A 290 0.81 19.16 5.35
C VAL A 290 1.02 19.80 6.73
N TRP A 291 1.51 21.04 6.79
CA TRP A 291 1.57 21.80 8.04
C TRP A 291 0.17 22.05 8.61
N GLU A 292 -0.80 22.37 7.76
CA GLU A 292 -2.21 22.54 8.14
C GLU A 292 -2.81 21.21 8.63
N MET A 293 -2.59 20.10 7.90
CA MET A 293 -3.05 18.76 8.30
C MET A 293 -2.49 18.32 9.66
N GLU A 294 -1.27 18.72 10.02
CA GLU A 294 -0.63 18.35 11.29
C GLU A 294 -1.47 18.76 12.52
N ALA A 295 -2.31 19.80 12.41
CA ALA A 295 -3.14 20.29 13.50
C ALA A 295 -4.20 19.28 13.98
N SER A 296 -4.61 18.34 13.12
CA SER A 296 -5.70 17.38 13.41
C SER A 296 -5.23 15.92 13.46
N LEU A 297 -3.94 15.68 13.62
CA LEU A 297 -3.39 14.31 13.81
C LEU A 297 -3.62 13.81 15.24
N LEU A 298 -3.53 12.49 15.43
CA LEU A 298 -3.61 11.86 16.76
C LEU A 298 -2.60 12.48 17.73
N GLY A 299 -3.02 12.62 18.97
CA GLY A 299 -2.23 13.23 20.04
C GLY A 299 -2.19 14.76 20.04
N ARG A 300 -2.71 15.41 18.98
CA ARG A 300 -2.87 16.87 18.94
C ARG A 300 -4.12 17.29 19.70
N LYS A 301 -4.16 18.54 20.15
CA LYS A 301 -5.35 19.11 20.76
C LYS A 301 -6.38 19.42 19.67
N GLY A 302 -7.56 18.82 19.75
CA GLY A 302 -8.63 19.03 18.77
C GLY A 302 -9.02 20.53 18.74
N PRO A 303 -9.00 21.16 17.56
CA PRO A 303 -9.37 22.58 17.45
C PRO A 303 -10.80 22.84 17.94
N ASP A 304 -11.02 23.96 18.63
CA ASP A 304 -12.38 24.40 18.97
C ASP A 304 -13.09 24.94 17.72
N VAL A 305 -14.31 24.47 17.50
CA VAL A 305 -15.22 24.99 16.48
C VAL A 305 -16.42 25.62 17.16
N GLN A 306 -16.63 26.91 16.89
CA GLN A 306 -17.76 27.66 17.36
C GLN A 306 -18.66 28.03 16.20
N ALA A 307 -19.93 27.64 16.27
CA ALA A 307 -20.94 27.92 15.26
C ALA A 307 -22.34 27.92 15.88
N SER A 308 -23.34 28.45 15.15
CA SER A 308 -24.70 28.55 15.64
C SER A 308 -25.45 27.21 15.57
N ASP A 309 -26.17 26.88 16.63
CA ASP A 309 -27.15 25.81 16.65
C ASP A 309 -28.47 26.20 15.93
N ALA A 310 -29.41 25.28 15.83
CA ALA A 310 -30.69 25.50 15.14
C ALA A 310 -31.55 26.62 15.75
N ASN A 311 -31.27 27.01 16.97
CA ASN A 311 -31.92 28.12 17.71
C ASN A 311 -31.15 29.41 17.60
N GLY A 312 -30.06 29.48 16.86
CA GLY A 312 -29.20 30.63 16.70
C GLY A 312 -28.22 30.89 17.85
N GLN A 313 -28.09 29.94 18.80
CA GLN A 313 -27.13 30.03 19.90
C GLN A 313 -25.75 29.57 19.44
N VAL A 314 -24.72 30.37 19.72
CA VAL A 314 -23.34 29.97 19.46
C VAL A 314 -22.93 28.88 20.44
N ARG A 315 -22.51 27.77 19.92
CA ARG A 315 -22.03 26.60 20.67
C ARG A 315 -20.54 26.38 20.40
N SER A 316 -19.86 25.70 21.32
CA SER A 316 -18.43 25.39 21.23
C SER A 316 -18.19 23.91 21.57
N ILE A 317 -17.21 23.28 20.93
CA ILE A 317 -16.76 21.95 21.36
C ILE A 317 -16.26 22.00 22.80
N TYR A 318 -15.59 23.08 23.18
CA TYR A 318 -14.95 23.21 24.48
C TYR A 318 -15.92 23.54 25.63
N GLU A 319 -17.17 23.94 25.37
CA GLU A 319 -18.20 24.02 26.40
C GLU A 319 -18.69 22.67 26.91
N LYS A 320 -18.42 21.61 26.16
CA LYS A 320 -18.78 20.25 26.53
C LYS A 320 -17.96 19.76 27.72
N THR A 321 -18.61 19.17 28.71
CA THR A 321 -17.97 18.71 29.96
C THR A 321 -17.73 17.21 30.01
N ALA A 322 -18.32 16.44 29.08
CA ALA A 322 -18.15 14.99 29.03
C ALA A 322 -16.67 14.59 28.86
N PRO A 323 -16.24 13.50 29.50
CA PRO A 323 -14.88 12.97 29.37
C PRO A 323 -14.48 12.57 27.94
N ILE A 324 -15.45 12.21 27.12
CA ILE A 324 -15.22 11.86 25.71
C ILE A 324 -16.16 12.72 24.86
N ILE A 325 -15.61 13.38 23.85
CA ILE A 325 -16.38 14.15 22.86
C ILE A 325 -16.17 13.53 21.49
N VAL A 326 -17.25 13.24 20.79
CA VAL A 326 -17.22 12.88 19.38
C VAL A 326 -17.54 14.12 18.54
N VAL A 327 -16.62 14.51 17.68
CA VAL A 327 -16.85 15.55 16.67
C VAL A 327 -17.21 14.87 15.36
N PHE A 328 -18.42 15.12 14.89
CA PHE A 328 -18.96 14.54 13.65
C PHE A 328 -19.15 15.65 12.61
N MET A 329 -18.29 15.65 11.60
CA MET A 329 -18.39 16.57 10.46
C MET A 329 -19.11 15.88 9.31
N TYR A 330 -20.16 16.50 8.81
CA TYR A 330 -21.03 15.90 7.81
C TYR A 330 -21.63 16.91 6.84
N SER A 331 -22.00 16.44 5.65
CA SER A 331 -22.84 17.16 4.72
C SER A 331 -24.16 16.40 4.50
N PRO A 332 -25.32 17.07 4.54
CA PRO A 332 -26.60 16.45 4.23
C PRO A 332 -26.66 15.75 2.86
N ASP A 333 -25.92 16.24 1.86
CA ASP A 333 -25.89 15.68 0.51
C ASP A 333 -24.94 14.49 0.35
N CYS A 334 -24.13 14.22 1.38
CA CYS A 334 -23.20 13.10 1.36
C CYS A 334 -23.93 11.77 1.62
N GLU A 335 -23.89 10.83 0.69
CA GLU A 335 -24.56 9.52 0.78
C GLU A 335 -24.12 8.72 2.01
N HIS A 336 -22.81 8.71 2.31
CA HIS A 336 -22.27 8.03 3.49
C HIS A 336 -22.74 8.70 4.78
N CYS A 337 -22.80 10.04 4.82
CA CYS A 337 -23.34 10.77 5.97
C CYS A 337 -24.79 10.43 6.25
N GLN A 338 -25.60 10.25 5.20
CA GLN A 338 -26.99 9.85 5.34
C GLN A 338 -27.16 8.45 5.91
N LYS A 339 -26.29 7.50 5.55
CA LYS A 339 -26.29 6.13 6.06
C LYS A 339 -25.85 6.07 7.53
N ASP A 340 -24.76 6.78 7.85
CA ASP A 340 -24.17 6.73 9.20
C ASP A 340 -24.99 7.51 10.24
N ALA A 341 -25.78 8.48 9.81
CA ALA A 341 -26.54 9.37 10.70
C ALA A 341 -27.42 8.64 11.75
N LEU A 342 -28.11 7.58 11.34
CA LEU A 342 -28.98 6.81 12.24
C LEU A 342 -28.17 6.02 13.27
N GLU A 343 -27.05 5.44 12.85
CA GLU A 343 -26.14 4.72 13.73
C GLU A 343 -25.47 5.67 14.73
N ILE A 344 -25.03 6.83 14.27
CA ILE A 344 -24.45 7.90 15.11
C ILE A 344 -25.42 8.34 16.20
N GLU A 345 -26.69 8.59 15.88
CA GLU A 345 -27.72 8.96 16.86
C GLU A 345 -27.99 7.82 17.84
N ALA A 346 -28.05 6.58 17.35
CA ALA A 346 -28.26 5.41 18.21
C ALA A 346 -27.08 5.22 19.20
N ILE A 347 -25.84 5.41 18.75
CA ILE A 347 -24.65 5.34 19.61
C ILE A 347 -24.70 6.46 20.65
N TYR A 348 -25.02 7.71 20.25
CA TYR A 348 -25.16 8.82 21.19
C TYR A 348 -26.16 8.50 22.31
N LYS A 349 -27.36 8.02 21.98
CA LYS A 349 -28.40 7.66 22.97
C LYS A 349 -27.93 6.60 23.97
N ARG A 350 -27.11 5.63 23.53
CA ARG A 350 -26.57 4.60 24.43
C ARG A 350 -25.47 5.11 25.36
N TRP A 351 -24.72 6.15 24.93
CA TRP A 351 -23.51 6.54 25.62
C TRP A 351 -23.56 7.90 26.33
N LYS A 352 -24.54 8.78 26.04
CA LYS A 352 -24.65 10.11 26.63
C LYS A 352 -24.62 10.11 28.16
N ASP A 353 -25.31 9.18 28.79
CA ASP A 353 -25.37 9.04 30.25
C ASP A 353 -24.17 8.28 30.83
N ARG A 354 -23.23 7.86 29.95
CA ARG A 354 -22.02 7.13 30.30
C ARG A 354 -20.75 7.96 30.10
N GLY A 355 -20.88 9.28 29.94
CA GLY A 355 -19.74 10.20 29.82
C GLY A 355 -19.24 10.45 28.40
N VAL A 356 -20.07 10.23 27.40
CA VAL A 356 -19.78 10.56 25.99
C VAL A 356 -20.78 11.60 25.52
N ASP A 357 -20.30 12.69 24.93
CA ASP A 357 -21.13 13.69 24.26
C ASP A 357 -20.74 13.84 22.79
N PHE A 358 -21.65 14.32 21.97
CA PHE A 358 -21.46 14.51 20.54
C PHE A 358 -21.62 15.96 20.16
N TYR A 359 -20.81 16.37 19.16
CA TYR A 359 -20.85 17.68 18.56
C TYR A 359 -20.85 17.56 17.04
N GLY A 360 -22.01 17.69 16.43
CA GLY A 360 -22.19 17.60 14.97
C GLY A 360 -21.94 18.95 14.32
N ILE A 361 -21.20 18.96 13.22
CA ILE A 361 -20.88 20.16 12.43
C ILE A 361 -21.33 19.92 10.99
N ALA A 362 -22.37 20.60 10.58
CA ALA A 362 -22.81 20.60 9.19
C ALA A 362 -21.96 21.55 8.35
N VAL A 363 -21.44 21.04 7.24
CA VAL A 363 -20.58 21.75 6.29
C VAL A 363 -21.07 21.54 4.87
N SER A 364 -20.68 22.40 3.93
CA SER A 364 -20.99 22.30 2.50
C SER A 364 -22.50 22.11 2.24
N THR A 365 -23.33 22.86 2.92
CA THR A 365 -24.80 22.82 2.84
C THR A 365 -25.41 24.18 3.09
N THR A 366 -26.72 24.28 3.09
CA THR A 366 -27.49 25.48 3.48
C THR A 366 -28.14 25.29 4.86
N ASP A 367 -28.49 26.41 5.53
CA ASP A 367 -29.19 26.39 6.83
C ASP A 367 -30.50 25.57 6.75
N ALA A 368 -31.25 25.75 5.65
CA ALA A 368 -32.53 25.07 5.45
C ALA A 368 -32.37 23.56 5.27
N GLU A 369 -31.41 23.13 4.46
CA GLU A 369 -31.11 21.69 4.23
C GLU A 369 -30.59 21.04 5.49
N TRP A 370 -29.68 21.71 6.21
CA TRP A 370 -29.18 21.23 7.51
C TRP A 370 -30.29 21.04 8.53
N LYS A 371 -31.17 22.05 8.74
CA LYS A 371 -32.31 21.96 9.68
C LYS A 371 -33.28 20.83 9.32
N LYS A 372 -33.53 20.64 8.02
CA LYS A 372 -34.32 19.52 7.50
C LYS A 372 -33.65 18.19 7.86
N PHE A 373 -32.35 18.05 7.59
CA PHE A 373 -31.60 16.84 7.83
C PHE A 373 -31.57 16.41 9.30
N ILE A 374 -31.23 17.34 10.24
CA ILE A 374 -31.19 17.02 11.67
C ILE A 374 -32.57 16.59 12.19
N LYS A 375 -33.64 17.18 11.68
CA LYS A 375 -35.03 16.82 12.03
C LYS A 375 -35.38 15.42 11.50
N GLU A 376 -35.10 15.14 10.23
CA GLU A 376 -35.37 13.84 9.59
C GLU A 376 -34.59 12.69 10.23
N LYS A 377 -33.31 12.94 10.59
CA LYS A 377 -32.46 11.94 11.25
C LYS A 377 -32.70 11.84 12.75
N GLY A 378 -33.47 12.78 13.34
CA GLY A 378 -33.83 12.77 14.76
C GLY A 378 -32.64 13.01 15.68
N PHE A 379 -31.67 13.82 15.27
CA PHE A 379 -30.49 14.13 16.09
C PHE A 379 -30.86 14.84 17.38
N THR A 380 -30.39 14.32 18.49
CA THR A 380 -30.64 14.87 19.84
C THR A 380 -29.39 15.42 20.51
N PHE A 381 -28.22 15.23 19.94
CA PHE A 381 -26.96 15.84 20.37
C PHE A 381 -26.80 17.27 19.79
N THR A 382 -25.83 18.02 20.29
CA THR A 382 -25.54 19.36 19.79
C THR A 382 -25.14 19.32 18.32
N ASN A 383 -25.88 20.06 17.50
CA ASN A 383 -25.61 20.24 16.08
C ASN A 383 -25.47 21.71 15.74
N VAL A 384 -24.44 22.06 15.00
CA VAL A 384 -24.16 23.40 14.53
C VAL A 384 -24.01 23.44 13.01
N TYR A 385 -24.25 24.61 12.45
CA TYR A 385 -24.04 24.88 11.03
C TYR A 385 -22.86 25.82 10.86
N ASP A 386 -21.89 25.41 10.04
CA ASP A 386 -20.73 26.22 9.65
C ASP A 386 -20.84 26.69 8.19
N PRO A 387 -21.50 27.84 7.92
CA PRO A 387 -21.71 28.33 6.55
C PRO A 387 -20.40 28.68 5.81
N SER A 388 -19.33 28.89 6.55
CA SER A 388 -18.01 29.25 6.00
C SER A 388 -17.12 28.03 5.76
N ASN A 389 -17.55 26.85 6.16
CA ASN A 389 -16.78 25.60 6.11
C ASN A 389 -15.40 25.69 6.82
N ARG A 390 -15.26 26.58 7.78
CA ARG A 390 -13.99 26.79 8.52
C ARG A 390 -13.60 25.58 9.35
N ALA A 391 -14.58 24.78 9.78
CA ALA A 391 -14.32 23.53 10.50
C ALA A 391 -13.41 22.61 9.69
N ILE A 392 -13.69 22.45 8.38
CA ILE A 392 -12.92 21.58 7.51
C ILE A 392 -11.71 22.27 6.88
N TYR A 393 -11.81 23.56 6.48
CA TYR A 393 -10.74 24.23 5.72
C TYR A 393 -9.75 25.04 6.59
N ALA A 394 -10.09 25.35 7.84
CA ALA A 394 -9.26 26.20 8.68
C ALA A 394 -9.02 25.66 10.10
N LYS A 395 -9.63 24.57 10.48
CA LYS A 395 -9.51 23.97 11.82
C LYS A 395 -9.01 22.54 11.80
N TYR A 396 -9.74 21.62 11.15
CA TYR A 396 -9.41 20.20 11.11
C TYR A 396 -8.74 19.77 9.80
N PHE A 397 -8.82 20.59 8.75
CA PHE A 397 -8.23 20.31 7.42
C PHE A 397 -8.65 18.95 6.87
N VAL A 398 -9.97 18.76 6.78
CA VAL A 398 -10.62 17.54 6.33
C VAL A 398 -10.96 17.64 4.85
N ASP A 399 -10.61 16.64 4.06
CA ASP A 399 -10.85 16.63 2.61
C ASP A 399 -12.19 16.00 2.23
N ILE A 400 -12.75 15.14 3.08
CA ILE A 400 -13.97 14.37 2.81
C ILE A 400 -14.91 14.35 4.02
N THR A 401 -16.22 14.15 3.76
CA THR A 401 -17.23 13.86 4.78
C THR A 401 -17.87 12.48 4.53
N PRO A 402 -18.36 11.76 5.53
CA PRO A 402 -18.30 12.09 6.96
C PRO A 402 -16.90 11.93 7.54
N GLU A 403 -16.54 12.75 8.53
CA GLU A 403 -15.33 12.57 9.31
C GLU A 403 -15.64 12.57 10.81
N LEU A 404 -15.04 11.63 11.52
CA LEU A 404 -15.25 11.42 12.96
C LEU A 404 -13.94 11.60 13.72
N TYR A 405 -13.93 12.49 14.70
CA TYR A 405 -12.86 12.64 15.68
C TYR A 405 -13.37 12.28 17.07
N VAL A 406 -12.55 11.61 17.86
CA VAL A 406 -12.82 11.35 19.27
C VAL A 406 -11.78 12.09 20.09
N LEU A 407 -12.27 12.97 20.97
CA LEU A 407 -11.45 13.77 21.89
C LEU A 407 -11.61 13.22 23.31
N ASN A 408 -10.51 13.13 24.05
CA ASN A 408 -10.54 12.77 25.47
C ASN A 408 -10.90 13.99 26.35
N LYS A 409 -10.87 13.83 27.68
CA LYS A 409 -11.15 14.89 28.66
C LYS A 409 -10.30 16.14 28.48
N ASP A 410 -9.07 15.99 28.02
CA ASP A 410 -8.13 17.08 27.78
C ASP A 410 -8.29 17.70 26.37
N ARG A 411 -9.31 17.26 25.62
CA ARG A 411 -9.57 17.61 24.21
C ARG A 411 -8.44 17.17 23.26
N THR A 412 -7.65 16.18 23.66
CA THR A 412 -6.67 15.54 22.76
C THR A 412 -7.38 14.58 21.83
N ILE A 413 -7.05 14.60 20.55
CA ILE A 413 -7.55 13.66 19.52
C ILE A 413 -6.97 12.27 19.83
N ILE A 414 -7.83 11.32 20.17
CA ILE A 414 -7.44 9.94 20.51
C ILE A 414 -7.85 8.93 19.43
N ALA A 415 -8.73 9.34 18.51
CA ALA A 415 -9.09 8.57 17.33
C ALA A 415 -9.68 9.48 16.25
N LYS A 416 -9.50 9.09 14.99
CA LYS A 416 -10.02 9.79 13.79
C LYS A 416 -10.13 8.79 12.62
N ASN A 417 -10.68 9.23 11.49
CA ASN A 417 -10.90 8.39 10.28
C ASN A 417 -11.65 7.09 10.62
N LEU A 418 -12.70 7.20 11.42
CA LEU A 418 -13.46 6.07 11.94
C LEU A 418 -14.76 5.86 11.17
N GLN A 419 -15.20 4.60 11.10
CA GLN A 419 -16.59 4.28 10.83
C GLN A 419 -17.41 4.37 12.16
N ALA A 420 -18.70 4.69 12.07
CA ALA A 420 -19.57 4.77 13.25
C ALA A 420 -19.49 3.51 14.14
N SER A 421 -19.47 2.33 13.53
CA SER A 421 -19.36 1.03 14.21
C SER A 421 -18.10 0.83 15.06
N GLN A 422 -17.06 1.63 14.86
CA GLN A 422 -15.80 1.54 15.62
C GLN A 422 -15.79 2.41 16.89
N LEU A 423 -16.73 3.35 17.02
CA LEU A 423 -16.74 4.35 18.10
C LEU A 423 -16.83 3.69 19.49
N GLU A 424 -17.72 2.72 19.68
CA GLU A 424 -17.95 2.10 20.98
C GLU A 424 -16.69 1.39 21.51
N THR A 425 -15.92 0.74 20.64
CA THR A 425 -14.62 0.13 21.01
C THR A 425 -13.63 1.17 21.52
N ILE A 426 -13.61 2.37 20.90
CA ILE A 426 -12.74 3.47 21.36
C ILE A 426 -13.20 3.98 22.73
N PHE A 427 -14.51 4.16 22.94
CA PHE A 427 -15.04 4.61 24.23
C PHE A 427 -14.70 3.64 25.36
N GLU A 428 -14.92 2.35 25.18
CA GLU A 428 -14.58 1.31 26.15
C GLU A 428 -13.09 1.32 26.47
N ARG A 429 -12.23 1.42 25.46
CA ARG A 429 -10.78 1.47 25.64
C ARG A 429 -10.36 2.68 26.45
N GLU A 430 -10.91 3.86 26.17
CA GLU A 430 -10.56 5.10 26.86
C GLU A 430 -11.04 5.10 28.30
N MET A 431 -12.23 4.58 28.57
CA MET A 431 -12.78 4.47 29.92
C MET A 431 -12.03 3.47 30.82
N ARG A 432 -11.36 2.48 30.24
CA ARG A 432 -10.52 1.51 31.00
C ARG A 432 -9.18 2.09 31.45
N LYS A 433 -8.77 3.25 30.95
CA LYS A 433 -7.51 3.92 31.32
C LYS A 433 -7.57 4.67 32.66
N LYS A 434 -8.58 4.41 33.49
CA LYS A 434 -8.77 5.03 34.81
C LYS A 434 -7.77 4.53 35.84
#